data_f3730a9284052219bdc2f2dab2ed390e
#
_entry.id   f3730a9284052219bdc2f2dab2ed390e
#
_cell.length_a   1.000
_cell.length_b   1.000
_cell.length_c   1.000
_cell.angle_alpha   90.00
_cell.angle_beta   90.00
_cell.angle_gamma   90.00
#
_symmetry.space_group_name_H-M   'P 1'
#
loop_
_entity.id
_entity.type
_entity.pdbx_description
1 polymer ?
#
loop_
_entity_poly.entity_id
_entity_poly.type
_entity_poly.pdbx_seq_one_letter_code
_entity_poly.pdbx_strand_id
1 'polypeptide(L)'
;MLIGWDAGAVCLISWIWISVARLNADQSKSHASREDTSIRLSELIVLSSGVALLAAVGLALIRAGHAAGGAKAYLIALGILSVALAWGLVHTVFTLRYARTFYSKPIGGIDFNEEDPPTYLDFAYLALTIGMTFQVSDTNLTTKSIRRIALAHAMLSYLYGAVIVALVINVVSSLLH
;
A
#
# COMPACT_ATOMS: atom_id res chain seq x y z
N MET A 1 1.27 4.60 -20.68
CA MET A 1 1.05 3.46 -19.75
C MET A 1 1.06 3.91 -18.30
N LEU A 2 2.12 4.59 -17.78
CA LEU A 2 2.18 5.06 -16.38
C LEU A 2 1.00 5.97 -16.01
N ILE A 3 0.70 7.01 -16.80
CA ILE A 3 -0.41 7.94 -16.53
C ILE A 3 -1.75 7.23 -16.37
N GLY A 4 -2.05 6.24 -17.23
CA GLY A 4 -3.31 5.50 -17.13
C GLY A 4 -3.37 4.65 -15.87
N TRP A 5 -2.26 4.05 -15.47
CA TRP A 5 -2.16 3.30 -14.22
C TRP A 5 -2.30 4.24 -13.01
N ASP A 6 -1.62 5.39 -13.00
CA ASP A 6 -1.68 6.39 -11.93
C ASP A 6 -3.11 6.90 -11.74
N ALA A 7 -3.82 7.22 -12.84
CA ALA A 7 -5.22 7.62 -12.78
C ALA A 7 -6.10 6.53 -12.17
N GLY A 8 -5.91 5.27 -12.57
CA GLY A 8 -6.62 4.13 -11.98
C GLY A 8 -6.32 3.95 -10.51
N ALA A 9 -5.06 4.09 -10.09
CA ALA A 9 -4.64 3.99 -8.69
C ALA A 9 -5.27 5.10 -7.84
N VAL A 10 -5.24 6.36 -8.31
CA VAL A 10 -5.90 7.49 -7.63
C VAL A 10 -7.40 7.25 -7.47
N CYS A 11 -8.08 6.84 -8.55
CA CYS A 11 -9.50 6.54 -8.49
C CYS A 11 -9.80 5.43 -7.47
N LEU A 12 -9.04 4.34 -7.48
CA LEU A 12 -9.26 3.20 -6.60
C LEU A 12 -8.98 3.55 -5.14
N ILE A 13 -7.85 4.19 -4.84
CA ILE A 13 -7.51 4.64 -3.48
C ILE A 13 -8.60 5.59 -2.97
N SER A 14 -8.96 6.60 -3.76
CA SER A 14 -9.98 7.59 -3.37
C SER A 14 -11.32 6.92 -3.11
N TRP A 15 -11.75 6.02 -3.99
CA TRP A 15 -13.01 5.26 -3.83
C TRP A 15 -13.02 4.46 -2.52
N ILE A 16 -11.94 3.71 -2.25
CA ILE A 16 -11.84 2.91 -1.03
C ILE A 16 -11.91 3.81 0.20
N TRP A 17 -11.08 4.87 0.27
CA TRP A 17 -11.03 5.72 1.46
C TRP A 17 -12.31 6.53 1.69
N ILE A 18 -12.96 7.02 0.65
CA ILE A 18 -14.29 7.66 0.77
C ILE A 18 -15.31 6.67 1.35
N SER A 19 -15.21 5.41 0.99
CA SER A 19 -16.14 4.36 1.43
C SER A 19 -15.90 3.90 2.87
N VAL A 20 -14.64 3.87 3.35
CA VAL A 20 -14.32 3.23 4.64
C VAL A 20 -13.85 4.17 5.74
N ALA A 21 -13.30 5.36 5.43
CA ALA A 21 -12.65 6.21 6.41
C ALA A 21 -13.60 6.79 7.49
N ARG A 22 -14.88 6.84 7.21
CA ARG A 22 -15.90 7.38 8.14
C ARG A 22 -16.77 6.31 8.81
N LEU A 23 -16.48 5.03 8.56
CA LEU A 23 -17.22 3.94 9.14
C LEU A 23 -16.88 3.81 10.63
N ASN A 24 -17.90 3.73 11.47
CA ASN A 24 -17.74 3.37 12.87
C ASN A 24 -17.41 1.86 13.02
N ALA A 25 -17.17 1.38 14.24
CA ALA A 25 -16.76 0.01 14.51
C ALA A 25 -17.76 -1.04 13.98
N ASP A 26 -19.06 -0.85 14.22
CA ASP A 26 -20.10 -1.79 13.76
C ASP A 26 -20.22 -1.82 12.24
N GLN A 27 -20.14 -0.66 11.61
CA GLN A 27 -20.14 -0.52 10.16
C GLN A 27 -18.88 -1.15 9.55
N SER A 28 -17.71 -0.94 10.17
CA SER A 28 -16.44 -1.53 9.77
C SER A 28 -16.50 -3.05 9.84
N LYS A 29 -17.04 -3.60 10.93
CA LYS A 29 -17.27 -5.04 11.09
C LYS A 29 -18.21 -5.59 10.03
N SER A 30 -19.36 -4.94 9.82
CA SER A 30 -20.35 -5.37 8.80
C SER A 30 -19.76 -5.34 7.40
N HIS A 31 -18.99 -4.30 7.06
CA HIS A 31 -18.35 -4.16 5.77
C HIS A 31 -17.22 -5.20 5.57
N ALA A 32 -16.35 -5.39 6.56
CA ALA A 32 -15.21 -6.29 6.49
C ALA A 32 -15.63 -7.78 6.50
N SER A 33 -16.76 -8.12 7.11
CA SER A 33 -17.27 -9.50 7.21
C SER A 33 -17.96 -10.01 5.94
N ARG A 34 -18.10 -9.19 4.90
CA ARG A 34 -18.65 -9.65 3.60
C ARG A 34 -17.63 -10.58 2.93
N GLU A 35 -17.93 -11.87 2.94
CA GLU A 35 -17.12 -12.88 2.23
C GLU A 35 -17.40 -12.81 0.72
N ASP A 36 -16.38 -12.41 -0.05
CA ASP A 36 -16.41 -12.50 -1.50
C ASP A 36 -15.06 -13.06 -1.98
N THR A 37 -15.08 -14.22 -2.63
CA THR A 37 -13.88 -14.86 -3.20
C THR A 37 -13.23 -13.99 -4.27
N SER A 38 -14.01 -13.15 -4.95
CA SER A 38 -13.55 -12.23 -5.98
C SER A 38 -12.58 -11.18 -5.42
N ILE A 39 -12.75 -10.82 -4.13
CA ILE A 39 -11.91 -9.81 -3.46
C ILE A 39 -10.45 -10.30 -3.35
N ARG A 40 -10.21 -11.58 -3.03
CA ARG A 40 -8.84 -12.12 -2.94
C ARG A 40 -8.11 -12.09 -4.29
N LEU A 41 -8.84 -12.39 -5.36
CA LEU A 41 -8.27 -12.31 -6.72
C LEU A 41 -7.96 -10.85 -7.10
N SER A 42 -8.86 -9.93 -6.80
CA SER A 42 -8.65 -8.50 -7.03
C SER A 42 -7.44 -7.96 -6.26
N GLU A 43 -7.25 -8.35 -4.99
CA GLU A 43 -6.07 -8.01 -4.20
C GLU A 43 -4.77 -8.49 -4.86
N LEU A 44 -4.74 -9.75 -5.32
CA LEU A 44 -3.56 -10.29 -6.00
C LEU A 44 -3.25 -9.55 -7.29
N ILE A 45 -4.28 -9.22 -8.09
CA ILE A 45 -4.11 -8.43 -9.32
C ILE A 45 -3.56 -7.05 -9.01
N VAL A 46 -4.12 -6.36 -8.02
CA VAL A 46 -3.68 -5.02 -7.62
C VAL A 46 -2.23 -5.05 -7.11
N LEU A 47 -1.89 -5.97 -6.22
CA LEU A 47 -0.53 -6.10 -5.69
C LEU A 47 0.48 -6.47 -6.78
N SER A 48 0.12 -7.40 -7.68
CA SER A 48 0.98 -7.80 -8.79
C SER A 48 1.19 -6.65 -9.79
N SER A 49 0.14 -5.88 -10.08
CA SER A 49 0.25 -4.70 -10.95
C SER A 49 1.16 -3.62 -10.36
N GLY A 50 1.09 -3.42 -9.04
CA GLY A 50 1.97 -2.51 -8.32
C GLY A 50 3.44 -2.93 -8.39
N VAL A 51 3.74 -4.23 -8.23
CA VAL A 51 5.11 -4.75 -8.40
C VAL A 51 5.59 -4.62 -9.85
N ALA A 52 4.74 -4.95 -10.82
CA ALA A 52 5.07 -4.78 -12.25
C ALA A 52 5.34 -3.31 -12.62
N LEU A 53 4.65 -2.37 -11.95
CA LEU A 53 4.88 -0.95 -12.12
C LEU A 53 6.31 -0.53 -11.76
N LEU A 54 6.92 -1.12 -10.72
CA LEU A 54 8.31 -0.80 -10.34
C LEU A 54 9.28 -1.05 -11.50
N ALA A 55 9.08 -2.12 -12.27
CA ALA A 55 9.88 -2.37 -13.48
C ALA A 55 9.60 -1.31 -14.57
N ALA A 56 8.33 -0.91 -14.76
CA ALA A 56 7.97 0.12 -15.73
C ALA A 56 8.56 1.49 -15.36
N VAL A 57 8.59 1.83 -14.08
CA VAL A 57 9.25 3.05 -13.57
C VAL A 57 10.75 2.97 -13.79
N GLY A 58 11.40 1.84 -13.51
CA GLY A 58 12.81 1.62 -13.81
C GLY A 58 13.14 1.91 -15.28
N LEU A 59 12.36 1.39 -16.20
CA LEU A 59 12.51 1.66 -17.65
C LEU A 59 12.28 3.14 -18.01
N ALA A 60 11.30 3.81 -17.35
CA ALA A 60 11.06 5.23 -17.56
C ALA A 60 12.25 6.09 -17.11
N LEU A 61 12.91 5.72 -16.01
CA LEU A 61 14.10 6.41 -15.51
C LEU A 61 15.33 6.20 -16.39
N ILE A 62 15.51 5.00 -16.94
CA ILE A 62 16.56 4.76 -17.94
C ILE A 62 16.37 5.69 -19.15
N ARG A 63 15.12 5.83 -19.63
CA ARG A 63 14.80 6.77 -20.71
C ARG A 63 15.00 8.23 -20.31
N ALA A 64 14.70 8.59 -19.06
CA ALA A 64 14.95 9.93 -18.52
C ALA A 64 16.44 10.28 -18.54
N GLY A 65 17.32 9.29 -18.31
CA GLY A 65 18.78 9.46 -18.42
C GLY A 65 19.27 9.88 -19.82
N HIS A 66 18.51 9.55 -20.87
CA HIS A 66 18.78 9.95 -22.27
C HIS A 66 17.98 11.18 -22.73
N ALA A 67 17.10 11.71 -21.87
CA ALA A 67 16.30 12.90 -22.16
C ALA A 67 16.98 14.15 -21.60
N ALA A 68 16.63 15.33 -22.16
CA ALA A 68 17.15 16.63 -21.72
C ALA A 68 16.01 17.59 -21.37
N GLY A 69 16.32 18.59 -20.57
CA GLY A 69 15.39 19.68 -20.23
C GLY A 69 14.09 19.21 -19.56
N GLY A 70 12.96 19.79 -19.96
CA GLY A 70 11.65 19.53 -19.37
C GLY A 70 11.17 18.09 -19.49
N ALA A 71 11.59 17.36 -20.53
CA ALA A 71 11.23 15.95 -20.72
C ALA A 71 11.85 15.04 -19.65
N LYS A 72 13.10 15.30 -19.26
CA LYS A 72 13.79 14.61 -18.16
C LYS A 72 13.05 14.81 -16.84
N ALA A 73 12.76 16.08 -16.50
CA ALA A 73 12.06 16.43 -15.26
C ALA A 73 10.67 15.80 -15.21
N TYR A 74 9.93 15.81 -16.31
CA TYR A 74 8.61 15.18 -16.40
C TYR A 74 8.66 13.67 -16.14
N LEU A 75 9.58 12.94 -16.77
CA LEU A 75 9.71 11.49 -16.58
C LEU A 75 10.09 11.11 -15.15
N ILE A 76 10.97 11.89 -14.51
CA ILE A 76 11.34 11.71 -13.11
C ILE A 76 10.13 11.94 -12.20
N ALA A 77 9.44 13.07 -12.37
CA ALA A 77 8.26 13.40 -11.56
C ALA A 77 7.14 12.35 -11.70
N LEU A 78 6.88 11.89 -12.92
CA LEU A 78 5.93 10.82 -13.18
C LEU A 78 6.35 9.52 -12.48
N GLY A 79 7.63 9.14 -12.54
CA GLY A 79 8.15 7.95 -11.86
C GLY A 79 7.98 8.03 -10.34
N ILE A 80 8.29 9.17 -9.73
CA ILE A 80 8.11 9.39 -8.28
C ILE A 80 6.63 9.28 -7.91
N LEU A 81 5.75 9.92 -8.67
CA LEU A 81 4.30 9.86 -8.43
C LEU A 81 3.77 8.43 -8.53
N SER A 82 4.16 7.70 -9.59
CA SER A 82 3.75 6.31 -9.80
C SER A 82 4.16 5.40 -8.64
N VAL A 83 5.40 5.54 -8.14
CA VAL A 83 5.87 4.74 -6.99
C VAL A 83 5.13 5.12 -5.72
N ALA A 84 4.89 6.41 -5.46
CA ALA A 84 4.14 6.88 -4.30
C ALA A 84 2.69 6.35 -4.31
N LEU A 85 2.01 6.39 -5.46
CA LEU A 85 0.67 5.84 -5.61
C LEU A 85 0.64 4.32 -5.43
N ALA A 86 1.62 3.60 -5.97
CA ALA A 86 1.72 2.15 -5.80
C ALA A 86 1.97 1.78 -4.33
N TRP A 87 2.83 2.52 -3.64
CA TRP A 87 3.06 2.38 -2.20
C TRP A 87 1.75 2.60 -1.41
N GLY A 88 1.06 3.70 -1.66
CA GLY A 88 -0.22 4.01 -1.02
C GLY A 88 -1.30 2.95 -1.29
N LEU A 89 -1.35 2.41 -2.51
CA LEU A 89 -2.30 1.37 -2.90
C LEU A 89 -2.01 0.05 -2.16
N VAL A 90 -0.74 -0.34 -2.02
CA VAL A 90 -0.34 -1.53 -1.26
C VAL A 90 -0.85 -1.43 0.18
N HIS A 91 -0.60 -0.31 0.87
CA HIS A 91 -1.03 -0.17 2.26
C HIS A 91 -2.54 -0.07 2.40
N THR A 92 -3.24 0.53 1.43
CA THR A 92 -4.70 0.51 1.36
C THR A 92 -5.24 -0.93 1.25
N VAL A 93 -4.67 -1.75 0.38
CA VAL A 93 -5.07 -3.17 0.24
C VAL A 93 -4.81 -3.95 1.53
N PHE A 94 -3.64 -3.74 2.18
CA PHE A 94 -3.34 -4.40 3.45
C PHE A 94 -4.24 -3.93 4.59
N THR A 95 -4.64 -2.67 4.64
CA THR A 95 -5.67 -2.17 5.57
C THR A 95 -6.96 -2.98 5.47
N LEU A 96 -7.49 -3.13 4.26
CA LEU A 96 -8.69 -3.93 4.02
C LEU A 96 -8.49 -5.41 4.39
N ARG A 97 -7.32 -5.96 4.09
CA ARG A 97 -6.98 -7.35 4.38
C ARG A 97 -6.86 -7.62 5.88
N TYR A 98 -6.26 -6.70 6.66
CA TYR A 98 -6.22 -6.80 8.12
C TYR A 98 -7.62 -6.74 8.71
N ALA A 99 -8.44 -5.76 8.31
CA ALA A 99 -9.82 -5.62 8.78
C ALA A 99 -10.64 -6.89 8.50
N ARG A 100 -10.57 -7.42 7.28
CA ARG A 100 -11.29 -8.64 6.90
C ARG A 100 -10.82 -9.84 7.73
N THR A 101 -9.51 -10.01 7.90
CA THR A 101 -8.97 -11.15 8.64
C THR A 101 -9.31 -11.05 10.13
N PHE A 102 -9.28 -9.85 10.69
CA PHE A 102 -9.65 -9.59 12.07
C PHE A 102 -11.13 -9.91 12.33
N TYR A 103 -12.03 -9.45 11.46
CA TYR A 103 -13.48 -9.64 11.61
C TYR A 103 -13.99 -10.99 11.09
N SER A 104 -13.12 -11.83 10.49
CA SER A 104 -13.45 -13.22 10.17
C SER A 104 -13.54 -14.04 11.46
N LYS A 105 -14.35 -15.13 11.44
CA LYS A 105 -14.52 -15.98 12.64
C LYS A 105 -13.33 -16.94 12.81
N PRO A 106 -12.77 -17.08 14.02
CA PRO A 106 -13.06 -16.31 15.24
C PRO A 106 -12.52 -14.88 15.15
N ILE A 107 -13.31 -13.89 15.59
CA ILE A 107 -12.92 -12.46 15.55
C ILE A 107 -11.70 -12.24 16.43
N GLY A 108 -10.72 -11.43 15.93
CA GLY A 108 -9.52 -11.06 16.65
C GLY A 108 -8.24 -11.34 15.87
N GLY A 109 -7.15 -11.45 16.61
CA GLY A 109 -5.82 -11.71 16.03
C GLY A 109 -4.91 -10.50 16.02
N ILE A 110 -5.45 -9.31 16.33
CA ILE A 110 -4.73 -8.06 16.58
C ILE A 110 -5.28 -7.51 17.88
N ASP A 111 -4.38 -7.15 18.79
CA ASP A 111 -4.71 -6.45 20.03
C ASP A 111 -4.19 -5.02 19.88
N PHE A 112 -5.10 -4.06 19.83
CA PHE A 112 -4.79 -2.64 19.72
C PHE A 112 -4.59 -1.98 21.08
N ASN A 113 -4.64 -2.76 22.19
CA ASN A 113 -4.57 -2.28 23.57
C ASN A 113 -5.70 -1.30 23.95
N GLU A 114 -6.86 -1.44 23.30
CA GLU A 114 -8.08 -0.67 23.52
C GLU A 114 -9.28 -1.62 23.70
N GLU A 115 -10.26 -1.18 24.49
CA GLU A 115 -11.50 -1.98 24.72
C GLU A 115 -12.49 -1.82 23.56
N ASP A 116 -12.45 -0.69 22.85
CA ASP A 116 -13.35 -0.41 21.75
C ASP A 116 -13.02 -1.27 20.51
N PRO A 117 -14.03 -1.75 19.79
CA PRO A 117 -13.81 -2.51 18.56
C PRO A 117 -13.13 -1.63 17.50
N PRO A 118 -12.10 -2.15 16.78
CA PRO A 118 -11.33 -1.36 15.84
C PRO A 118 -12.13 -0.92 14.61
N THR A 119 -11.79 0.25 14.10
CA THR A 119 -12.28 0.83 12.86
C THR A 119 -11.30 0.59 11.71
N TYR A 120 -11.64 1.01 10.48
CA TYR A 120 -10.68 0.97 9.37
C TYR A 120 -9.45 1.85 9.60
N LEU A 121 -9.55 2.90 10.43
CA LEU A 121 -8.39 3.76 10.72
C LEU A 121 -7.36 3.05 11.58
N ASP A 122 -7.78 2.17 12.51
CA ASP A 122 -6.86 1.37 13.33
C ASP A 122 -6.09 0.36 12.47
N PHE A 123 -6.77 -0.29 11.52
CA PHE A 123 -6.11 -1.15 10.54
C PHE A 123 -5.22 -0.37 9.57
N ALA A 124 -5.57 0.87 9.24
CA ALA A 124 -4.72 1.75 8.43
C ALA A 124 -3.47 2.17 9.20
N TYR A 125 -3.61 2.52 10.47
CA TYR A 125 -2.49 2.80 11.35
C TYR A 125 -1.49 1.63 11.34
N LEU A 126 -1.98 0.40 11.59
CA LEU A 126 -1.16 -0.80 11.53
C LEU A 126 -0.47 -0.97 10.16
N ALA A 127 -1.23 -0.83 9.06
CA ALA A 127 -0.71 -1.03 7.72
C ALA A 127 0.36 0.02 7.37
N LEU A 128 0.08 1.30 7.61
CA LEU A 128 1.02 2.38 7.31
C LEU A 128 2.28 2.32 8.19
N THR A 129 2.14 1.96 9.47
CA THR A 129 3.29 1.80 10.37
C THR A 129 4.20 0.67 9.90
N ILE A 130 3.67 -0.50 9.53
CA ILE A 130 4.45 -1.58 8.91
C ILE A 130 5.08 -1.11 7.59
N GLY A 131 4.36 -0.31 6.81
CA GLY A 131 4.83 0.24 5.53
C GLY A 131 6.03 1.17 5.66
N MET A 132 6.08 1.97 6.72
CA MET A 132 7.11 2.98 6.95
C MET A 132 8.28 2.47 7.80
N THR A 133 8.01 1.60 8.78
CA THR A 133 8.98 1.23 9.84
C THR A 133 9.25 -0.26 9.95
N PHE A 134 8.47 -1.10 9.24
CA PHE A 134 8.49 -2.58 9.32
C PHE A 134 8.07 -3.15 10.68
N GLN A 135 7.75 -2.32 11.66
CA GLN A 135 7.43 -2.71 13.03
C GLN A 135 6.29 -1.87 13.60
N VAL A 136 5.45 -2.50 14.44
CA VAL A 136 4.45 -1.85 15.30
C VAL A 136 4.79 -2.21 16.72
N SER A 137 4.90 -1.23 17.63
CA SER A 137 5.32 -1.41 19.02
C SER A 137 4.18 -1.40 20.03
N ASP A 138 3.06 -0.78 19.68
CA ASP A 138 1.88 -0.54 20.52
C ASP A 138 0.69 -1.45 20.18
N THR A 139 0.87 -2.37 19.26
CA THR A 139 -0.17 -3.30 18.79
C THR A 139 0.39 -4.72 18.73
N ASN A 140 -0.33 -5.70 19.29
CA ASN A 140 0.13 -7.08 19.37
C ASN A 140 -0.54 -7.96 18.31
N LEU A 141 0.25 -8.66 17.48
CA LEU A 141 -0.22 -9.63 16.51
C LEU A 141 -0.31 -11.01 17.16
N THR A 142 -1.51 -11.42 17.56
CA THR A 142 -1.73 -12.58 18.44
C THR A 142 -1.92 -13.89 17.69
N THR A 143 -2.33 -13.87 16.39
CA THR A 143 -2.57 -15.09 15.61
C THR A 143 -1.53 -15.34 14.53
N LYS A 144 -1.36 -16.63 14.15
CA LYS A 144 -0.46 -17.04 13.05
C LYS A 144 -0.92 -16.49 11.69
N SER A 145 -2.23 -16.37 11.46
CA SER A 145 -2.78 -15.84 10.20
C SER A 145 -2.41 -14.37 10.00
N ILE A 146 -2.61 -13.55 11.02
CA ILE A 146 -2.23 -12.13 10.98
C ILE A 146 -0.72 -11.96 10.84
N ARG A 147 0.10 -12.74 11.57
CA ARG A 147 1.55 -12.68 11.41
C ARG A 147 2.04 -13.04 10.01
N ARG A 148 1.39 -13.99 9.32
CA ARG A 148 1.71 -14.30 7.91
C ARG A 148 1.39 -13.13 6.97
N ILE A 149 0.27 -12.45 7.21
CA ILE A 149 -0.10 -11.24 6.45
C ILE A 149 0.93 -10.15 6.71
N ALA A 150 1.29 -9.90 7.98
CA ALA A 150 2.27 -8.90 8.35
C ALA A 150 3.66 -9.18 7.76
N LEU A 151 4.09 -10.44 7.72
CA LEU A 151 5.35 -10.82 7.08
C LEU A 151 5.33 -10.50 5.57
N ALA A 152 4.27 -10.90 4.86
CA ALA A 152 4.13 -10.60 3.43
C ALA A 152 4.09 -9.10 3.17
N HIS A 153 3.40 -8.35 4.04
CA HIS A 153 3.33 -6.89 4.00
C HIS A 153 4.70 -6.24 4.21
N ALA A 154 5.42 -6.65 5.25
CA ALA A 154 6.76 -6.13 5.54
C ALA A 154 7.76 -6.41 4.41
N MET A 155 7.74 -7.61 3.81
CA MET A 155 8.58 -7.95 2.66
C MET A 155 8.28 -7.05 1.45
N LEU A 156 7.00 -6.80 1.16
CA LEU A 156 6.60 -5.93 0.07
C LEU A 156 6.96 -4.46 0.37
N SER A 157 6.77 -4.01 1.61
CA SER A 157 7.16 -2.68 2.07
C SER A 157 8.67 -2.45 1.94
N TYR A 158 9.48 -3.46 2.29
CA TYR A 158 10.92 -3.41 2.11
C TYR A 158 11.32 -3.24 0.63
N LEU A 159 10.67 -3.98 -0.27
CA LEU A 159 10.91 -3.86 -1.71
C LEU A 159 10.61 -2.43 -2.21
N TYR A 160 9.45 -1.87 -1.83
CA TYR A 160 9.10 -0.49 -2.19
C TYR A 160 10.06 0.53 -1.57
N GLY A 161 10.43 0.36 -0.29
CA GLY A 161 11.39 1.21 0.39
C GLY A 161 12.76 1.22 -0.31
N ALA A 162 13.26 0.05 -0.72
CA ALA A 162 14.51 -0.05 -1.48
C ALA A 162 14.45 0.69 -2.83
N VAL A 163 13.33 0.56 -3.55
CA VAL A 163 13.11 1.28 -4.82
C VAL A 163 13.02 2.78 -4.59
N ILE A 164 12.29 3.24 -3.56
CA ILE A 164 12.19 4.66 -3.21
C ILE A 164 13.57 5.25 -2.92
N VAL A 165 14.39 4.57 -2.10
CA VAL A 165 15.76 5.02 -1.81
C VAL A 165 16.60 5.09 -3.08
N ALA A 166 16.55 4.07 -3.93
CA ALA A 166 17.28 4.07 -5.21
C ALA A 166 16.84 5.23 -6.13
N LEU A 167 15.53 5.55 -6.16
CA LEU A 167 14.99 6.70 -6.87
C LEU A 167 15.54 8.02 -6.34
N VAL A 168 15.53 8.21 -5.02
CA VAL A 168 16.05 9.44 -4.38
C VAL A 168 17.52 9.62 -4.70
N ILE A 169 18.34 8.56 -4.60
CA ILE A 169 19.76 8.61 -4.94
C ILE A 169 19.95 9.02 -6.42
N ASN A 170 19.18 8.44 -7.32
CA ASN A 170 19.26 8.74 -8.75
C ASN A 170 18.90 10.21 -9.04
N VAL A 171 17.83 10.72 -8.42
CA VAL A 171 17.40 12.11 -8.57
C VAL A 171 18.46 13.06 -8.05
N VAL A 172 18.98 12.85 -6.84
CA VAL A 172 20.03 13.68 -6.23
C VAL A 172 21.26 13.68 -7.11
N SER A 173 21.73 12.51 -7.57
CA SER A 173 22.87 12.41 -8.48
C SER A 173 22.65 13.21 -9.78
N SER A 174 21.44 13.17 -10.33
CA SER A 174 21.11 13.90 -11.56
C SER A 174 21.01 15.42 -11.42
N LEU A 175 20.90 15.92 -10.19
CA LEU A 175 20.89 17.36 -9.88
C LEU A 175 22.29 17.91 -9.64
N LEU A 176 23.27 17.04 -9.34
CA LEU A 176 24.65 17.40 -9.05
C LEU A 176 25.53 17.41 -10.31
N HIS A 177 25.02 16.88 -11.42
CA HIS A 177 25.67 16.82 -12.75
C HIS A 177 24.81 17.48 -13.80
#